data_0199aaac7e7ad8d9ef535d22d5b26dbc
#
_entry.id   0199aaac7e7ad8d9ef535d22d5b26dbc
#
_cell.length_a   1.000
_cell.length_b   1.000
_cell.length_c   1.000
_cell.angle_alpha   90.00
_cell.angle_beta   90.00
_cell.angle_gamma   90.00
#
_symmetry.space_group_name_H-M   'P 1'
#
loop_
_entity.id
_entity.type
_entity.pdbx_description
1 polymer ?
#
loop_
_entity_poly.entity_id
_entity_poly.type
_entity_poly.pdbx_seq_one_letter_code
_entity_poly.pdbx_strand_id
1 'polypeptide(L)'
;HPTKQKGNALWYSAPYRMERRPSFKVDINRNVWFDFGIGKGGDIFDLAGEFIGSKDFLLRSAFIARNGAYPLPIIEHPQRNEEKEPIFEDIWVRPLQDSKLLGYLRERGIFADTVITNCEEVRYRVHGKRYYAIGFRNEAGGLELRNRFFKGCIPPKDISLKRNGSDVCSVFEGFMDYLSAMQMGIIASDWLVLNSVSNVEKALKVLGVYRRIECYLDNDDAGRRTLERLRADFGEKV
;
A
#
# COMPACT_ATOMS: atom_id res chain seq x y z
N HIS A 1 -23.13 -4.10 -27.35
CA HIS A 1 -22.07 -3.61 -28.24
C HIS A 1 -21.58 -2.25 -27.74
N PRO A 2 -20.26 -1.92 -27.88
CA PRO A 2 -19.77 -0.59 -27.53
C PRO A 2 -20.45 0.48 -28.38
N THR A 3 -20.80 1.62 -27.80
CA THR A 3 -21.38 2.77 -28.51
C THR A 3 -20.30 3.57 -29.23
N LYS A 4 -19.04 3.47 -28.79
CA LYS A 4 -17.87 4.13 -29.40
C LYS A 4 -16.60 3.35 -29.06
N GLN A 5 -15.66 3.33 -30.02
CA GLN A 5 -14.32 2.81 -29.81
C GLN A 5 -13.27 3.85 -30.20
N LYS A 6 -12.22 4.00 -29.40
CA LYS A 6 -11.07 4.83 -29.71
C LYS A 6 -9.80 4.11 -29.24
N GLY A 7 -9.06 3.52 -30.18
CA GLY A 7 -7.93 2.64 -29.85
C GLY A 7 -8.42 1.45 -28.99
N ASN A 8 -7.77 1.25 -27.83
CA ASN A 8 -8.12 0.18 -26.89
C ASN A 8 -9.23 0.55 -25.90
N ALA A 9 -9.82 1.72 -26.02
CA ALA A 9 -10.92 2.17 -25.19
C ALA A 9 -12.27 1.92 -25.85
N LEU A 10 -13.12 1.15 -25.19
CA LEU A 10 -14.50 0.89 -25.55
C LEU A 10 -15.44 1.69 -24.63
N TRP A 11 -16.48 2.27 -25.20
CA TRP A 11 -17.45 3.06 -24.46
C TRP A 11 -18.82 2.39 -24.50
N TYR A 12 -19.48 2.35 -23.35
CA TYR A 12 -20.80 1.74 -23.13
C TYR A 12 -21.68 2.64 -22.30
N SER A 13 -22.98 2.39 -22.31
CA SER A 13 -23.85 2.79 -21.20
C SER A 13 -23.50 1.96 -19.97
N ALA A 14 -23.53 2.57 -18.78
CA ALA A 14 -23.20 1.87 -17.55
C ALA A 14 -24.12 0.66 -17.34
N PRO A 15 -23.57 -0.56 -17.13
CA PRO A 15 -24.38 -1.78 -17.12
C PRO A 15 -25.18 -1.98 -15.83
N TYR A 16 -24.92 -1.21 -14.78
CA TYR A 16 -25.54 -1.31 -13.47
C TYR A 16 -26.40 -0.11 -13.09
N ARG A 17 -26.60 0.85 -14.01
CA ARG A 17 -27.50 2.01 -13.83
C ARG A 17 -28.06 2.50 -15.15
N MET A 18 -29.15 3.25 -15.10
CA MET A 18 -29.72 3.89 -16.28
C MET A 18 -29.04 5.25 -16.53
N GLU A 19 -28.64 5.49 -17.78
CA GLU A 19 -28.12 6.79 -18.23
C GLU A 19 -28.55 7.14 -19.63
N ARG A 20 -28.59 8.44 -19.92
CA ARG A 20 -28.99 8.93 -21.25
C ARG A 20 -27.85 9.04 -22.25
N ARG A 21 -26.61 9.14 -21.73
CA ARG A 21 -25.40 9.28 -22.55
C ARG A 21 -24.36 8.28 -22.04
N PRO A 22 -23.79 7.45 -22.94
CA PRO A 22 -22.77 6.47 -22.57
C PRO A 22 -21.58 7.13 -21.89
N SER A 23 -21.30 6.75 -20.65
CA SER A 23 -20.20 7.28 -19.85
C SER A 23 -19.29 6.21 -19.24
N PHE A 24 -19.57 4.94 -19.52
CA PHE A 24 -18.80 3.81 -19.02
C PHE A 24 -17.72 3.42 -20.02
N LYS A 25 -16.46 3.57 -19.64
CA LYS A 25 -15.28 3.25 -20.46
C LYS A 25 -14.61 1.97 -19.98
N VAL A 26 -14.26 1.08 -20.90
CA VAL A 26 -13.41 -0.09 -20.66
C VAL A 26 -12.10 0.06 -21.42
N ASP A 27 -10.97 -0.13 -20.76
CA ASP A 27 -9.65 -0.20 -21.39
C ASP A 27 -9.24 -1.68 -21.48
N ILE A 28 -9.24 -2.21 -22.72
CA ILE A 28 -9.03 -3.65 -22.96
C ILE A 28 -7.60 -4.10 -22.63
N ASN A 29 -6.62 -3.23 -22.83
CA ASN A 29 -5.22 -3.58 -22.56
C ASN A 29 -4.89 -3.59 -21.07
N ARG A 30 -5.58 -2.72 -20.31
CA ARG A 30 -5.37 -2.61 -18.86
C ARG A 30 -6.32 -3.49 -18.05
N ASN A 31 -7.37 -4.04 -18.70
CA ASN A 31 -8.46 -4.76 -18.04
C ASN A 31 -9.11 -3.95 -16.89
N VAL A 32 -9.28 -2.64 -17.12
CA VAL A 32 -9.91 -1.73 -16.16
C VAL A 32 -11.07 -0.99 -16.81
N TRP A 33 -11.98 -0.54 -15.96
CA TRP A 33 -13.12 0.30 -16.38
C TRP A 33 -13.13 1.62 -15.60
N PHE A 34 -13.82 2.60 -16.15
CA PHE A 34 -14.11 3.86 -15.48
C PHE A 34 -15.47 4.40 -15.92
N ASP A 35 -16.34 4.68 -14.96
CA ASP A 35 -17.64 5.33 -15.17
C ASP A 35 -17.51 6.82 -14.86
N PHE A 36 -17.48 7.64 -15.90
CA PHE A 36 -17.41 9.09 -15.80
C PHE A 36 -18.68 9.72 -15.22
N GLY A 37 -19.82 9.01 -15.25
CA GLY A 37 -21.08 9.51 -14.72
C GLY A 37 -21.12 9.57 -13.20
N ILE A 38 -20.39 8.67 -12.53
CA ILE A 38 -20.32 8.59 -11.06
C ILE A 38 -18.91 8.73 -10.51
N GLY A 39 -17.88 8.91 -11.38
CA GLY A 39 -16.49 9.08 -10.98
C GLY A 39 -15.85 7.84 -10.35
N LYS A 40 -16.33 6.63 -10.68
CA LYS A 40 -15.81 5.36 -10.16
C LYS A 40 -15.13 4.54 -11.24
N GLY A 41 -14.15 3.73 -10.85
CA GLY A 41 -13.46 2.80 -11.74
C GLY A 41 -12.75 1.71 -10.96
N GLY A 42 -12.26 0.71 -11.67
CA GLY A 42 -11.55 -0.42 -11.06
C GLY A 42 -11.32 -1.56 -12.05
N ASP A 43 -11.10 -2.76 -11.52
CA ASP A 43 -10.97 -4.00 -12.25
C ASP A 43 -12.31 -4.78 -12.34
N ILE A 44 -12.25 -6.04 -12.80
CA ILE A 44 -13.44 -6.89 -12.91
C ILE A 44 -14.10 -7.20 -11.56
N PHE A 45 -13.31 -7.29 -10.49
CA PHE A 45 -13.85 -7.53 -9.15
C PHE A 45 -14.59 -6.29 -8.63
N ASP A 46 -14.06 -5.10 -8.91
CA ASP A 46 -14.74 -3.86 -8.56
C ASP A 46 -16.04 -3.70 -9.35
N LEU A 47 -16.03 -4.06 -10.64
CA LEU A 47 -17.24 -4.08 -11.45
C LEU A 47 -18.28 -5.06 -10.89
N ALA A 48 -17.87 -6.28 -10.55
CA ALA A 48 -18.75 -7.24 -9.89
C ALA A 48 -19.35 -6.69 -8.59
N GLY A 49 -18.53 -5.95 -7.82
CA GLY A 49 -18.98 -5.28 -6.60
C GLY A 49 -20.08 -4.24 -6.85
N GLU A 50 -20.00 -3.46 -7.93
CA GLU A 50 -21.07 -2.50 -8.31
C GLU A 50 -22.38 -3.23 -8.70
N PHE A 51 -22.29 -4.42 -9.33
CA PHE A 51 -23.48 -5.21 -9.67
C PHE A 51 -24.19 -5.80 -8.46
N ILE A 52 -23.43 -6.31 -7.46
CA ILE A 52 -24.02 -7.02 -6.32
C ILE A 52 -24.10 -6.18 -5.05
N GLY A 53 -23.62 -4.92 -5.08
CA GLY A 53 -23.62 -4.03 -3.92
C GLY A 53 -22.73 -4.54 -2.76
N SER A 54 -21.68 -5.32 -3.05
CA SER A 54 -20.83 -5.94 -2.02
C SER A 54 -19.34 -5.66 -2.26
N LYS A 55 -18.60 -5.49 -1.14
CA LYS A 55 -17.14 -5.40 -1.14
C LYS A 55 -16.47 -6.75 -0.84
N ASP A 56 -17.23 -7.76 -0.50
CA ASP A 56 -16.72 -9.09 -0.16
C ASP A 56 -16.11 -9.78 -1.39
N PHE A 57 -14.86 -10.19 -1.28
CA PHE A 57 -14.11 -10.80 -2.39
C PHE A 57 -14.69 -12.13 -2.85
N LEU A 58 -15.15 -12.97 -1.91
CA LEU A 58 -15.71 -14.29 -2.24
C LEU A 58 -17.03 -14.16 -2.99
N LEU A 59 -17.89 -13.22 -2.56
CA LEU A 59 -19.16 -12.94 -3.25
C LEU A 59 -18.93 -12.39 -4.65
N ARG A 60 -17.96 -11.47 -4.82
CA ARG A 60 -17.56 -10.94 -6.13
C ARG A 60 -17.01 -12.04 -7.04
N SER A 61 -16.13 -12.90 -6.51
CA SER A 61 -15.58 -14.04 -7.25
C SER A 61 -16.65 -15.03 -7.69
N ALA A 62 -17.56 -15.37 -6.79
CA ALA A 62 -18.69 -16.26 -7.09
C ALA A 62 -19.63 -15.67 -8.16
N PHE A 63 -19.89 -14.36 -8.09
CA PHE A 63 -20.67 -13.65 -9.12
C PHE A 63 -19.99 -13.70 -10.49
N ILE A 64 -18.69 -13.45 -10.56
CA ILE A 64 -17.91 -13.53 -11.81
C ILE A 64 -17.94 -14.96 -12.36
N ALA A 65 -17.70 -15.97 -11.53
CA ALA A 65 -17.70 -17.37 -11.94
C ALA A 65 -19.07 -17.83 -12.47
N ARG A 66 -20.16 -17.38 -11.85
CA ARG A 66 -21.54 -17.72 -12.24
C ARG A 66 -21.97 -17.05 -13.54
N ASN A 67 -21.52 -15.83 -13.81
CA ASN A 67 -21.94 -15.04 -14.95
C ASN A 67 -20.93 -15.06 -16.11
N GLY A 68 -19.76 -15.64 -15.92
CA GLY A 68 -18.78 -15.92 -16.96
C GLY A 68 -19.24 -17.09 -17.82
N ALA A 69 -20.04 -16.84 -18.84
CA ALA A 69 -20.70 -17.86 -19.69
C ALA A 69 -19.78 -18.51 -20.73
N TYR A 70 -18.49 -18.45 -20.59
CA TYR A 70 -17.52 -19.20 -21.41
C TYR A 70 -16.56 -19.94 -20.50
N PRO A 71 -16.16 -21.20 -20.86
CA PRO A 71 -14.94 -21.75 -20.29
C PRO A 71 -13.88 -20.69 -20.57
N LEU A 72 -13.48 -19.98 -19.50
CA LEU A 72 -12.32 -19.13 -19.60
C LEU A 72 -11.28 -20.01 -20.28
N PRO A 73 -10.73 -19.65 -21.45
CA PRO A 73 -9.50 -20.27 -21.86
C PRO A 73 -8.67 -20.14 -20.58
N ILE A 74 -8.01 -21.25 -20.17
CA ILE A 74 -6.95 -21.13 -19.18
C ILE A 74 -6.07 -20.07 -19.80
N ILE A 75 -6.36 -18.81 -19.44
CA ILE A 75 -5.43 -17.74 -19.66
C ILE A 75 -4.33 -18.22 -18.74
N GLU A 76 -3.35 -18.95 -19.33
CA GLU A 76 -2.01 -18.86 -18.78
C GLU A 76 -1.92 -17.39 -18.45
N HIS A 77 -2.03 -17.07 -17.16
CA HIS A 77 -1.95 -15.69 -16.72
C HIS A 77 -0.79 -15.16 -17.53
N PRO A 78 -0.99 -14.13 -18.42
CA PRO A 78 0.16 -13.52 -19.04
C PRO A 78 0.94 -13.19 -17.80
N GLN A 79 2.01 -14.01 -17.58
CA GLN A 79 2.78 -14.05 -16.33
C GLN A 79 2.69 -12.65 -15.85
N ARG A 80 1.96 -12.43 -14.73
CA ARG A 80 1.72 -11.10 -14.17
C ARG A 80 3.02 -10.44 -14.46
N ASN A 81 3.07 -9.56 -15.51
CA ASN A 81 4.34 -9.02 -15.91
C ASN A 81 4.80 -8.52 -14.60
N GLU A 82 5.67 -9.31 -13.96
CA GLU A 82 6.22 -8.92 -12.68
C GLU A 82 6.57 -7.52 -13.01
N GLU A 83 5.77 -6.55 -12.50
CA GLU A 83 6.09 -5.16 -12.73
C GLU A 83 7.49 -5.15 -12.20
N LYS A 84 8.44 -5.30 -13.15
CA LYS A 84 9.84 -5.56 -12.81
C LYS A 84 10.12 -4.51 -11.80
N GLU A 85 10.35 -4.94 -10.55
CA GLU A 85 10.48 -4.00 -9.42
C GLU A 85 11.29 -2.84 -9.95
N PRO A 86 10.84 -1.60 -9.82
CA PRO A 86 11.43 -0.49 -10.54
C PRO A 86 12.93 -0.53 -10.31
N ILE A 87 13.71 -0.67 -11.37
CA ILE A 87 15.16 -0.68 -11.25
C ILE A 87 15.54 0.72 -10.81
N PHE A 88 15.92 0.83 -9.55
CA PHE A 88 16.40 2.07 -8.98
C PHE A 88 17.86 2.25 -9.37
N GLU A 89 18.12 3.33 -10.08
CA GLU A 89 19.45 3.71 -10.58
C GLU A 89 19.91 4.99 -9.87
N ASP A 90 21.23 5.21 -9.80
CA ASP A 90 21.84 6.45 -9.28
C ASP A 90 21.23 6.87 -7.91
N ILE A 91 21.17 5.91 -6.99
CA ILE A 91 20.62 6.15 -5.66
C ILE A 91 21.59 7.00 -4.85
N TRP A 92 21.11 8.13 -4.35
CA TRP A 92 21.87 9.02 -3.50
C TRP A 92 21.07 9.39 -2.25
N VAL A 93 21.71 9.25 -1.10
CA VAL A 93 21.08 9.40 0.23
C VAL A 93 21.82 10.45 1.03
N ARG A 94 21.09 11.33 1.69
CA ARG A 94 21.64 12.36 2.59
C ARG A 94 20.65 12.66 3.73
N PRO A 95 21.07 13.45 4.75
CA PRO A 95 20.13 14.00 5.73
C PRO A 95 19.01 14.77 5.04
N LEU A 96 17.78 14.63 5.52
CA LEU A 96 16.59 15.23 4.94
C LEU A 96 16.61 16.76 5.06
N GLN A 97 16.72 17.45 3.93
CA GLN A 97 16.80 18.91 3.85
C GLN A 97 15.92 19.50 2.74
N ASP A 98 15.38 18.69 1.82
CA ASP A 98 14.55 19.18 0.73
C ASP A 98 13.26 19.83 1.27
N SER A 99 13.05 21.10 0.89
CA SER A 99 11.92 21.90 1.40
C SER A 99 10.54 21.35 1.05
N LYS A 100 10.41 20.65 -0.10
CA LYS A 100 9.14 20.05 -0.52
C LYS A 100 8.83 18.78 0.30
N LEU A 101 9.85 17.99 0.62
CA LEU A 101 9.70 16.81 1.48
C LEU A 101 9.41 17.23 2.92
N LEU A 102 10.12 18.24 3.43
CA LEU A 102 9.82 18.83 4.75
C LEU A 102 8.42 19.45 4.78
N GLY A 103 8.00 20.12 3.69
CA GLY A 103 6.64 20.64 3.53
C GLY A 103 5.59 19.52 3.60
N TYR A 104 5.85 18.39 2.93
CA TYR A 104 4.97 17.22 2.98
C TYR A 104 4.86 16.62 4.39
N LEU A 105 5.97 16.54 5.16
CA LEU A 105 5.92 16.11 6.55
C LEU A 105 5.09 17.08 7.42
N ARG A 106 5.29 18.39 7.26
CA ARG A 106 4.53 19.42 8.00
C ARG A 106 3.02 19.34 7.74
N GLU A 107 2.62 19.11 6.50
CA GLU A 107 1.20 18.89 6.15
C GLU A 107 0.60 17.67 6.87
N ARG A 108 1.43 16.71 7.24
CA ARG A 108 1.04 15.54 8.03
C ARG A 108 1.21 15.76 9.55
N GLY A 109 1.50 16.97 9.98
CA GLY A 109 1.71 17.29 11.39
C GLY A 109 3.07 16.84 11.94
N ILE A 110 4.03 16.50 11.10
CA ILE A 110 5.37 16.04 11.49
C ILE A 110 6.36 17.19 11.25
N PHE A 111 6.88 17.80 12.31
CA PHE A 111 7.74 18.98 12.21
C PHE A 111 8.88 19.04 13.25
N ALA A 112 8.88 18.16 14.26
CA ALA A 112 9.97 18.14 15.25
C ALA A 112 11.26 17.59 14.65
N ASP A 113 12.38 18.26 14.86
CA ASP A 113 13.69 17.85 14.34
C ASP A 113 14.08 16.44 14.81
N THR A 114 13.77 16.09 16.07
CA THR A 114 13.99 14.75 16.64
C THR A 114 13.25 13.64 15.90
N VAL A 115 12.13 13.96 15.23
CA VAL A 115 11.38 13.03 14.39
C VAL A 115 11.96 12.98 12.99
N ILE A 116 12.25 14.14 12.41
CA ILE A 116 12.77 14.31 11.04
C ILE A 116 14.15 13.63 10.88
N THR A 117 14.99 13.65 11.91
CA THR A 117 16.31 13.00 11.91
C THR A 117 16.27 11.46 11.79
N ASN A 118 15.10 10.83 11.95
CA ASN A 118 14.92 9.41 11.64
C ASN A 118 14.74 9.14 10.14
N CYS A 119 14.68 10.18 9.33
CA CYS A 119 14.46 10.10 7.90
C CYS A 119 15.66 10.59 7.11
N GLU A 120 15.77 10.11 5.89
CA GLU A 120 16.77 10.51 4.91
C GLU A 120 16.10 11.13 3.68
N GLU A 121 16.80 11.97 2.97
CA GLU A 121 16.44 12.39 1.62
C GLU A 121 17.06 11.39 0.64
N VAL A 122 16.22 10.75 -0.17
CA VAL A 122 16.65 9.78 -1.18
C VAL A 122 16.35 10.34 -2.56
N ARG A 123 17.37 10.44 -3.40
CA ARG A 123 17.26 10.77 -4.82
C ARG A 123 17.64 9.55 -5.64
N TYR A 124 16.91 9.30 -6.69
CA TYR A 124 17.10 8.10 -7.51
C TYR A 124 16.59 8.33 -8.93
N ARG A 125 16.95 7.42 -9.84
CA ARG A 125 16.36 7.33 -11.18
C ARG A 125 15.56 6.06 -11.35
N VAL A 126 14.53 6.17 -12.17
CA VAL A 126 13.76 5.04 -12.68
C VAL A 126 13.48 5.30 -14.14
N HIS A 127 13.93 4.40 -15.02
CA HIS A 127 13.84 4.56 -16.48
C HIS A 127 14.39 5.93 -16.95
N GLY A 128 15.56 6.33 -16.43
CA GLY A 128 16.25 7.57 -16.76
C GLY A 128 15.61 8.85 -16.18
N LYS A 129 14.44 8.79 -15.54
CA LYS A 129 13.80 9.95 -14.90
C LYS A 129 14.23 10.07 -13.45
N ARG A 130 14.46 11.30 -13.01
CA ARG A 130 14.88 11.63 -11.64
C ARG A 130 13.68 11.75 -10.71
N TYR A 131 13.80 11.14 -9.54
CA TYR A 131 12.81 11.17 -8.46
C TYR A 131 13.49 11.49 -7.13
N TYR A 132 12.68 11.86 -6.15
CA TYR A 132 13.12 12.08 -4.78
C TYR A 132 12.01 11.72 -3.81
N ALA A 133 12.39 11.22 -2.64
CA ALA A 133 11.47 10.80 -1.59
C ALA A 133 12.11 10.92 -0.21
N ILE A 134 11.28 10.87 0.81
CA ILE A 134 11.69 10.58 2.18
C ILE A 134 12.04 9.10 2.23
N GLY A 135 13.23 8.77 2.72
CA GLY A 135 13.69 7.42 2.96
C GLY A 135 13.64 7.07 4.44
N PHE A 136 13.29 5.83 4.73
CA PHE A 136 13.32 5.25 6.06
C PHE A 136 13.96 3.86 5.98
N ARG A 137 15.03 3.62 6.75
CA ARG A 137 15.81 2.38 6.64
C ARG A 137 15.08 1.21 7.29
N ASN A 138 15.20 0.05 6.64
CA ASN A 138 14.77 -1.22 7.19
C ASN A 138 15.97 -2.07 7.64
N GLU A 139 15.70 -3.20 8.35
CA GLU A 139 16.72 -4.07 8.93
C GLU A 139 17.64 -4.72 7.90
N ALA A 140 17.17 -4.94 6.67
CA ALA A 140 17.96 -5.54 5.60
C ALA A 140 18.79 -4.51 4.80
N GLY A 141 18.79 -3.23 5.22
CA GLY A 141 19.51 -2.14 4.55
C GLY A 141 18.76 -1.52 3.37
N GLY A 142 17.54 -1.96 3.08
CA GLY A 142 16.66 -1.32 2.12
C GLY A 142 16.10 0.01 2.62
N LEU A 143 15.45 0.75 1.74
CA LEU A 143 14.88 2.06 2.03
C LEU A 143 13.39 2.07 1.67
N GLU A 144 12.55 2.23 2.66
CA GLU A 144 11.14 2.56 2.45
C GLU A 144 11.03 4.00 1.98
N LEU A 145 10.29 4.23 0.91
CA LEU A 145 10.19 5.53 0.25
C LEU A 145 8.80 6.12 0.38
N ARG A 146 8.75 7.42 0.68
CA ARG A 146 7.49 8.17 0.70
C ARG A 146 7.65 9.59 0.21
N ASN A 147 6.75 10.03 -0.65
CA ASN A 147 6.47 11.43 -0.91
C ASN A 147 4.96 11.63 -1.11
N ARG A 148 4.53 12.81 -1.51
CA ARG A 148 3.11 13.12 -1.75
C ARG A 148 2.43 12.18 -2.75
N PHE A 149 3.16 11.67 -3.73
CA PHE A 149 2.63 10.96 -4.90
C PHE A 149 3.06 9.50 -4.99
N PHE A 150 3.98 9.07 -4.13
CA PHE A 150 4.60 7.76 -4.26
C PHE A 150 4.86 7.11 -2.89
N LYS A 151 4.57 5.81 -2.81
CA LYS A 151 4.98 4.88 -1.74
C LYS A 151 5.68 3.71 -2.42
N GLY A 152 6.86 3.33 -1.96
CA GLY A 152 7.63 2.22 -2.51
C GLY A 152 8.78 1.83 -1.61
N CYS A 153 9.61 0.92 -2.09
CA CYS A 153 10.80 0.46 -1.37
C CYS A 153 11.95 0.25 -2.35
N ILE A 154 13.12 0.78 -2.04
CA ILE A 154 14.37 0.33 -2.65
C ILE A 154 14.77 -0.96 -1.92
N PRO A 155 14.87 -2.09 -2.63
CA PRO A 155 15.14 -3.39 -2.02
C PRO A 155 16.45 -3.43 -1.21
N PRO A 156 16.54 -4.39 -0.29
CA PRO A 156 15.58 -5.44 0.04
C PRO A 156 14.45 -4.96 0.96
N LYS A 157 13.25 -5.57 0.85
CA LYS A 157 12.09 -5.29 1.71
C LYS A 157 12.23 -5.99 3.05
N ASP A 158 12.08 -5.24 4.14
CA ASP A 158 12.11 -5.78 5.50
C ASP A 158 11.32 -4.91 6.47
N ILE A 159 11.19 -5.39 7.71
CA ILE A 159 10.75 -4.59 8.86
C ILE A 159 11.81 -3.55 9.21
N SER A 160 11.40 -2.49 9.91
CA SER A 160 12.32 -1.60 10.62
C SER A 160 12.11 -1.78 12.12
N LEU A 161 13.16 -1.87 12.90
CA LEU A 161 13.11 -2.20 14.32
C LEU A 161 14.11 -1.37 15.09
N LYS A 162 13.72 -0.89 16.26
CA LYS A 162 14.66 -0.31 17.23
C LYS A 162 14.44 -0.92 18.60
N ARG A 163 15.53 -1.34 19.23
CA ARG A 163 15.54 -1.89 20.57
C ARG A 163 16.33 -0.97 21.48
N ASN A 164 15.69 -0.52 22.54
CA ASN A 164 16.29 0.31 23.60
C ASN A 164 16.20 -0.39 24.98
N GLY A 165 15.85 -1.68 24.98
CA GLY A 165 15.78 -2.52 26.18
C GLY A 165 14.43 -2.47 26.91
N SER A 166 13.35 -2.08 26.24
CA SER A 166 11.98 -2.12 26.80
C SER A 166 11.40 -3.53 26.77
N ASP A 167 10.51 -3.82 27.68
CA ASP A 167 9.65 -5.00 27.66
C ASP A 167 8.33 -4.79 26.89
N VAL A 168 8.13 -3.60 26.34
CA VAL A 168 6.99 -3.19 25.50
C VAL A 168 7.50 -2.78 24.14
N CYS A 169 6.82 -3.24 23.07
CA CYS A 169 7.10 -2.85 21.69
C CYS A 169 5.86 -2.23 21.03
N SER A 170 6.01 -1.04 20.46
CA SER A 170 4.99 -0.41 19.63
C SER A 170 5.14 -0.85 18.17
N VAL A 171 4.09 -1.44 17.58
CA VAL A 171 4.08 -1.98 16.21
C VAL A 171 3.25 -1.11 15.30
N PHE A 172 3.83 -0.65 14.19
CA PHE A 172 3.21 0.21 13.18
C PHE A 172 3.12 -0.49 11.84
N GLU A 173 2.10 -0.16 11.02
CA GLU A 173 2.02 -0.67 9.66
C GLU A 173 3.01 0.03 8.73
N GLY A 174 3.10 1.36 8.79
CA GLY A 174 3.97 2.18 7.99
C GLY A 174 4.83 3.15 8.80
N PHE A 175 5.99 3.55 8.25
CA PHE A 175 6.88 4.46 8.95
C PHE A 175 6.29 5.87 9.14
N MET A 176 5.34 6.30 8.31
CA MET A 176 4.68 7.60 8.49
C MET A 176 3.82 7.63 9.76
N ASP A 177 3.18 6.50 10.12
CA ASP A 177 2.37 6.36 11.33
C ASP A 177 3.28 6.34 12.56
N TYR A 178 4.42 5.63 12.45
CA TYR A 178 5.48 5.69 13.46
C TYR A 178 5.97 7.14 13.70
N LEU A 179 6.27 7.90 12.64
CA LEU A 179 6.72 9.29 12.77
C LEU A 179 5.64 10.18 13.40
N SER A 180 4.37 9.95 13.06
CA SER A 180 3.25 10.68 13.66
C SER A 180 3.11 10.37 15.15
N ALA A 181 3.22 9.10 15.53
CA ALA A 181 3.19 8.68 16.94
C ALA A 181 4.38 9.23 17.73
N MET A 182 5.57 9.27 17.12
CA MET A 182 6.76 9.92 17.67
C MET A 182 6.53 11.42 17.93
N GLN A 183 5.96 12.12 16.94
CA GLN A 183 5.61 13.54 17.05
C GLN A 183 4.62 13.82 18.19
N MET A 184 3.70 12.88 18.46
CA MET A 184 2.73 12.97 19.56
C MET A 184 3.29 12.51 20.91
N GLY A 185 4.49 11.93 20.96
CA GLY A 185 5.11 11.45 22.19
C GLY A 185 4.43 10.20 22.79
N ILE A 186 3.72 9.40 22.00
CA ILE A 186 2.94 8.24 22.46
C ILE A 186 3.65 6.89 22.27
N ILE A 187 4.89 6.89 21.80
CA ILE A 187 5.64 5.66 21.50
C ILE A 187 6.35 5.15 22.74
N ALA A 188 6.27 3.83 22.97
CA ALA A 188 7.18 3.13 23.86
C ALA A 188 8.64 3.23 23.34
N SER A 189 9.62 2.88 24.17
CA SER A 189 11.02 3.00 23.78
C SER A 189 11.43 2.05 22.64
N ASP A 190 10.89 0.82 22.60
CA ASP A 190 11.10 -0.13 21.52
C ASP A 190 9.95 -0.04 20.51
N TRP A 191 10.30 -0.10 19.22
CA TRP A 191 9.29 -0.03 18.16
C TRP A 191 9.66 -0.89 16.96
N LEU A 192 8.63 -1.32 16.23
CA LEU A 192 8.72 -2.06 15.00
C LEU A 192 7.76 -1.45 13.96
N VAL A 193 8.26 -1.25 12.75
CA VAL A 193 7.45 -0.88 11.58
C VAL A 193 7.43 -2.06 10.61
N LEU A 194 6.25 -2.53 10.25
CA LEU A 194 6.09 -3.64 9.31
C LEU A 194 6.53 -3.25 7.89
N ASN A 195 6.36 -1.96 7.50
CA ASN A 195 6.58 -1.43 6.17
C ASN A 195 5.65 -2.01 5.10
N SER A 196 5.21 -3.25 5.29
CA SER A 196 4.20 -3.95 4.50
C SER A 196 3.59 -5.06 5.34
N VAL A 197 2.31 -5.33 5.19
CA VAL A 197 1.63 -6.47 5.84
C VAL A 197 2.26 -7.83 5.45
N SER A 198 2.95 -7.91 4.30
CA SER A 198 3.69 -9.11 3.90
C SER A 198 4.89 -9.43 4.80
N ASN A 199 5.37 -8.47 5.61
CA ASN A 199 6.48 -8.67 6.53
C ASN A 199 6.03 -9.16 7.92
N VAL A 200 4.74 -9.46 8.15
CA VAL A 200 4.23 -9.92 9.44
C VAL A 200 4.98 -11.15 9.95
N GLU A 201 5.29 -12.11 9.09
CA GLU A 201 6.05 -13.31 9.47
C GLU A 201 7.47 -13.01 9.97
N LYS A 202 8.08 -11.93 9.51
CA LYS A 202 9.37 -11.45 10.03
C LYS A 202 9.19 -10.80 11.41
N ALA A 203 8.13 -10.03 11.59
CA ALA A 203 7.80 -9.41 12.87
C ALA A 203 7.53 -10.45 13.96
N LEU A 204 6.81 -11.54 13.65
CA LEU A 204 6.53 -12.63 14.60
C LEU A 204 7.81 -13.21 15.20
N LYS A 205 8.88 -13.34 14.40
CA LYS A 205 10.17 -13.89 14.86
C LYS A 205 10.85 -13.04 15.92
N VAL A 206 10.58 -11.74 15.97
CA VAL A 206 11.26 -10.78 16.87
C VAL A 206 10.38 -10.27 18.00
N LEU A 207 9.05 -10.35 17.87
CA LEU A 207 8.11 -9.83 18.86
C LEU A 207 7.93 -10.72 20.08
N GLY A 208 8.26 -12.01 20.01
CA GLY A 208 8.05 -12.98 21.08
C GLY A 208 8.75 -12.66 22.41
N VAL A 209 9.81 -11.85 22.37
CA VAL A 209 10.59 -11.44 23.55
C VAL A 209 9.91 -10.39 24.41
N TYR A 210 8.94 -9.65 23.84
CA TYR A 210 8.26 -8.57 24.55
C TYR A 210 7.16 -9.12 25.46
N ARG A 211 6.97 -8.45 26.60
CA ARG A 211 5.88 -8.73 27.53
C ARG A 211 4.56 -8.17 27.03
N ARG A 212 4.61 -7.00 26.37
CA ARG A 212 3.44 -6.32 25.78
C ARG A 212 3.76 -5.79 24.37
N ILE A 213 2.79 -5.92 23.48
CA ILE A 213 2.86 -5.46 22.09
C ILE A 213 1.71 -4.48 21.87
N GLU A 214 2.00 -3.24 21.57
CA GLU A 214 1.02 -2.20 21.28
C GLU A 214 0.91 -2.01 19.77
N CYS A 215 -0.26 -2.29 19.19
CA CYS A 215 -0.46 -2.28 17.75
C CYS A 215 -1.14 -1.01 17.27
N TYR A 216 -0.50 -0.28 16.36
CA TYR A 216 -0.96 0.92 15.68
C TYR A 216 -1.03 0.60 14.17
N LEU A 217 -2.04 -0.19 13.78
CA LEU A 217 -2.24 -0.68 12.42
C LEU A 217 -3.39 0.08 11.75
N ASP A 218 -3.41 0.07 10.42
CA ASP A 218 -4.47 0.72 9.65
C ASP A 218 -5.84 0.10 9.95
N ASN A 219 -6.87 0.93 10.02
CA ASN A 219 -8.24 0.46 10.33
C ASN A 219 -8.96 -0.05 9.07
N ASP A 220 -8.26 -0.87 8.29
CA ASP A 220 -8.76 -1.54 7.10
C ASP A 220 -8.71 -3.08 7.25
N ASP A 221 -9.07 -3.81 6.20
CA ASP A 221 -9.10 -5.28 6.24
C ASP A 221 -7.70 -5.89 6.36
N ALA A 222 -6.67 -5.24 5.84
CA ALA A 222 -5.30 -5.73 5.91
C ALA A 222 -4.73 -5.55 7.33
N GLY A 223 -4.93 -4.37 7.93
CA GLY A 223 -4.55 -4.10 9.31
C GLY A 223 -5.29 -4.99 10.32
N ARG A 224 -6.61 -5.21 10.13
CA ARG A 224 -7.38 -6.14 10.97
C ARG A 224 -6.86 -7.58 10.91
N ARG A 225 -6.60 -8.13 9.69
CA ARG A 225 -6.01 -9.47 9.54
C ARG A 225 -4.62 -9.55 10.16
N THR A 226 -3.83 -8.50 10.06
CA THR A 226 -2.51 -8.44 10.70
C THR A 226 -2.64 -8.47 12.22
N LEU A 227 -3.58 -7.73 12.81
CA LEU A 227 -3.85 -7.75 14.23
C LEU A 227 -4.31 -9.13 14.71
N GLU A 228 -5.23 -9.77 13.98
CA GLU A 228 -5.69 -11.13 14.26
C GLU A 228 -4.54 -12.13 14.23
N ARG A 229 -3.63 -11.99 13.25
CA ARG A 229 -2.44 -12.84 13.14
C ARG A 229 -1.51 -12.66 14.35
N LEU A 230 -1.26 -11.42 14.78
CA LEU A 230 -0.45 -11.14 15.97
C LEU A 230 -1.10 -11.69 17.24
N ARG A 231 -2.42 -11.54 17.39
CA ARG A 231 -3.16 -12.10 18.52
C ARG A 231 -3.16 -13.63 18.55
N ALA A 232 -3.21 -14.28 17.40
CA ALA A 232 -3.12 -15.74 17.32
C ALA A 232 -1.80 -16.27 17.86
N ASP A 233 -0.68 -15.55 17.65
CA ASP A 233 0.65 -15.97 18.09
C ASP A 233 1.00 -15.52 19.53
N PHE A 234 0.52 -14.34 19.94
CA PHE A 234 0.96 -13.71 21.19
C PHE A 234 -0.15 -13.57 22.25
N GLY A 235 -1.42 -13.84 21.90
CA GLY A 235 -2.54 -13.83 22.83
C GLY A 235 -2.70 -12.50 23.58
N GLU A 236 -2.72 -12.54 24.88
CA GLU A 236 -2.92 -11.39 25.77
C GLU A 236 -1.79 -10.37 25.77
N LYS A 237 -0.67 -10.65 25.11
CA LYS A 237 0.41 -9.67 24.96
C LYS A 237 0.09 -8.54 23.97
N VAL A 238 -0.95 -8.71 23.10
CA VAL A 238 -1.36 -7.80 22.03
C VAL A 238 -2.62 -7.05 22.38
#